data_25bcd61062bf9d49c2f4233d71ba9df6
#
_entry.id   25bcd61062bf9d49c2f4233d71ba9df6
#
_cell.length_a   1.000
_cell.length_b   1.000
_cell.length_c   1.000
_cell.angle_alpha   90.00
_cell.angle_beta   90.00
_cell.angle_gamma   90.00
#
_symmetry.space_group_name_H-M   'P 1'
#
loop_
_entity.id
_entity.type
_entity.pdbx_description
1 polymer ?
#
loop_
_entity_poly.entity_id
_entity_poly.type
_entity_poly.pdbx_seq_one_letter_code
_entity_poly.pdbx_strand_id
1 'polypeptide(L)' 'MDEPVALLLLRHLFPEWVITRDRAGIWRAAGRTLISSGDIDGLLEMLAVADPVAARQAVHLLAERPAAWRR' A
#
# COMPACT_ATOMS: atom_id res chain seq x y z
N MET A 1 -9.34 -8.51 5.60
CA MET A 1 -8.52 -8.85 4.43
C MET A 1 -7.32 -9.66 4.87
N ASP A 2 -7.02 -10.73 4.17
CA ASP A 2 -5.85 -11.54 4.49
C ASP A 2 -4.57 -10.79 4.21
N GLU A 3 -3.56 -11.03 5.05
CA GLU A 3 -2.27 -10.37 4.90
C GLU A 3 -1.63 -10.60 3.53
N PRO A 4 -1.61 -11.82 2.98
CA PRO A 4 -1.05 -12.01 1.64
C PRO A 4 -1.77 -11.21 0.57
N VAL A 5 -3.10 -11.10 0.68
CA VAL A 5 -3.89 -10.31 -0.27
C VAL A 5 -3.58 -8.83 -0.12
N ALA A 6 -3.50 -8.34 1.12
CA ALA A 6 -3.17 -6.95 1.38
C ALA A 6 -1.79 -6.59 0.85
N LEU A 7 -0.81 -7.48 1.05
CA LEU A 7 0.55 -7.27 0.57
C LEU A 7 0.59 -7.20 -0.96
N LEU A 8 -0.10 -8.12 -1.63
CA LEU A 8 -0.16 -8.12 -3.09
C LEU A 8 -0.84 -6.87 -3.62
N LEU A 9 -1.91 -6.43 -2.96
CA LEU A 9 -2.61 -5.22 -3.36
C LEU A 9 -1.71 -4.00 -3.23
N LEU A 10 -0.99 -3.86 -2.12
CA LEU A 10 -0.09 -2.75 -1.91
C LEU A 10 1.03 -2.73 -2.95
N ARG A 11 1.58 -3.89 -3.29
CA ARG A 11 2.60 -4.00 -4.33
C ARG A 11 2.06 -3.58 -5.69
N HIS A 12 0.80 -3.86 -5.94
CA HIS A 12 0.16 -3.45 -7.19
C HIS A 12 -0.07 -1.93 -7.23
N LEU A 13 -0.51 -1.37 -6.11
CA LEU A 13 -0.83 0.05 -6.01
C LEU A 13 0.40 0.94 -5.96
N PHE A 14 1.49 0.44 -5.40
CA PHE A 14 2.75 1.19 -5.25
C PHE A 14 3.90 0.42 -5.88
N PRO A 15 3.91 0.29 -7.22
CA PRO A 15 4.89 -0.58 -7.90
C PRO A 15 6.33 -0.11 -7.80
N GLU A 16 6.57 1.16 -7.48
CA GLU A 16 7.92 1.69 -7.32
C GLU A 16 8.47 1.54 -5.92
N TRP A 17 7.67 1.01 -5.02
CA TRP A 17 8.06 0.76 -3.65
C TRP A 17 8.19 -0.75 -3.42
N VAL A 18 9.21 -1.16 -2.69
CA VAL A 18 9.37 -2.54 -2.27
C VAL A 18 8.67 -2.70 -0.92
N ILE A 19 7.53 -3.36 -0.92
CA ILE A 19 6.69 -3.48 0.27
C ILE A 19 6.81 -4.88 0.82
N THR A 20 7.13 -4.98 2.10
CA THR A 20 7.30 -6.25 2.79
C THR A 20 6.64 -6.19 4.16
N ARG A 21 6.42 -7.36 4.73
CA ARG A 21 5.91 -7.50 6.08
C ARG A 21 6.69 -8.60 6.76
N ASP A 22 7.25 -8.32 7.92
CA ASP A 22 8.07 -9.31 8.62
C ASP A 22 7.22 -10.16 9.57
N ARG A 23 7.88 -11.11 10.23
CA ARG A 23 7.20 -12.03 11.15
C ARG A 23 6.61 -11.34 12.36
N ALA A 24 7.19 -10.21 12.75
CA ALA A 24 6.70 -9.43 13.88
C ALA A 24 5.48 -8.60 13.51
N GLY A 25 5.10 -8.59 12.24
CA GLY A 25 3.95 -7.82 11.78
C GLY A 25 4.28 -6.40 11.38
N ILE A 26 5.56 -6.08 11.24
CA ILE A 26 5.98 -4.74 10.85
C ILE A 26 5.96 -4.62 9.33
N TRP A 27 5.24 -3.64 8.84
CA TRP A 27 5.17 -3.30 7.43
C TRP A 27 6.32 -2.37 7.08
N ARG A 28 6.98 -2.66 5.95
CA ARG A 28 8.07 -1.81 5.47
C ARG A 28 7.87 -1.49 4.01
N ALA A 29 8.22 -0.27 3.65
CA ALA A 29 8.24 0.14 2.26
C ALA A 29 9.57 0.84 1.98
N ALA A 30 10.28 0.35 0.98
CA ALA A 30 11.57 0.91 0.56
C ALA A 30 11.42 1.50 -0.84
N GLY A 31 11.79 2.74 -1.00
CA GLY A 31 11.78 3.47 -2.26
C GLY A 31 12.72 4.63 -2.16
N ARG A 32 12.20 5.86 -2.35
CA ARG A 32 13.03 7.05 -2.14
C ARG A 32 13.53 7.14 -0.71
N THR A 33 12.78 6.60 0.20
CA THR A 33 13.10 6.57 1.61
C THR A 33 12.65 5.24 2.17
N LEU A 34 12.95 4.98 3.42
CA LEU A 34 12.53 3.77 4.09
C LEU A 34 11.43 4.11 5.10
N ILE A 35 10.32 3.42 4.98
CA ILE A 35 9.15 3.60 5.84
C ILE A 35 8.89 2.30 6.57
N SER A 36 8.52 2.39 7.85
CA SER A 36 8.06 1.22 8.59
C SER A 36 6.89 1.60 9.48
N SER A 37 5.98 0.65 9.66
CA SER A 37 4.79 0.86 10.48
C SER A 37 4.30 -0.45 11.05
N GLY A 38 3.68 -0.39 12.22
CA GLY A 38 3.08 -1.55 12.86
C GLY A 38 1.76 -1.98 12.25
N ASP A 39 1.15 -1.15 11.40
CA ASP A 39 -0.11 -1.48 10.76
C ASP A 39 -0.19 -0.88 9.35
N ILE A 40 -1.16 -1.37 8.58
CA ILE A 40 -1.38 -0.94 7.21
C ILE A 40 -1.76 0.54 7.14
N ASP A 41 -2.63 1.00 8.03
CA ASP A 41 -3.10 2.37 8.00
C ASP A 41 -1.94 3.35 8.17
N GLY A 42 -1.05 3.07 9.11
CA GLY A 42 0.13 3.89 9.31
C GLY A 42 1.05 3.86 8.11
N LEU A 43 1.21 2.70 7.48
CA LEU A 43 2.03 2.58 6.28
C LEU A 43 1.45 3.43 5.15
N LEU A 44 0.15 3.36 4.92
CA LEU A 44 -0.50 4.13 3.87
C LEU A 44 -0.40 5.63 4.11
N GLU A 45 -0.53 6.08 5.34
CA GLU A 45 -0.36 7.48 5.68
C GLU A 45 1.06 7.96 5.36
N MET A 46 2.05 7.17 5.72
CA MET A 46 3.44 7.52 5.44
C MET A 46 3.73 7.52 3.95
N LEU A 47 3.18 6.57 3.22
CA LEU A 47 3.33 6.53 1.77
C LEU A 47 2.69 7.74 1.11
N ALA A 48 1.54 8.17 1.60
CA ALA A 48 0.87 9.35 1.06
C ALA A 48 1.70 10.62 1.25
N VAL A 49 2.41 10.72 2.36
CA VAL A 49 3.29 11.86 2.61
C VAL A 49 4.57 11.76 1.78
N ALA A 50 5.16 10.57 1.70
CA ALA A 50 6.43 10.37 1.01
C ALA A 50 6.28 10.39 -0.51
N ASP A 51 5.14 9.94 -1.02
CA ASP A 51 4.90 9.81 -2.45
C ASP A 51 3.44 10.13 -2.79
N PRO A 52 3.07 11.42 -2.74
CA PRO A 52 1.68 11.81 -2.96
C PRO A 52 1.18 11.50 -4.38
N VAL A 53 2.07 11.43 -5.36
CA VAL A 53 1.68 11.08 -6.72
C VAL A 53 1.23 9.62 -6.77
N ALA A 54 2.03 8.73 -6.21
CA ALA A 54 1.67 7.31 -6.16
C ALA A 54 0.40 7.10 -5.34
N ALA A 55 0.23 7.82 -4.25
CA ALA A 55 -0.97 7.73 -3.42
C ALA A 55 -2.21 8.14 -4.20
N ARG A 56 -2.12 9.20 -5.00
CA ARG A 56 -3.23 9.64 -5.85
C ARG A 56 -3.56 8.60 -6.90
N GLN A 57 -2.55 8.00 -7.51
CA GLN A 57 -2.77 6.95 -8.51
C GLN A 57 -3.43 5.73 -7.86
N ALA A 58 -3.05 5.39 -6.64
CA ALA A 58 -3.68 4.28 -5.93
C ALA A 58 -5.16 4.54 -5.69
N VAL A 59 -5.53 5.76 -5.32
CA VAL A 59 -6.94 6.12 -5.16
C VAL A 59 -7.69 5.99 -6.47
N HIS A 60 -7.09 6.43 -7.57
CA HIS A 60 -7.71 6.28 -8.89
C HIS A 60 -7.93 4.82 -9.26
N LEU A 61 -6.94 3.98 -9.04
CA LEU A 61 -7.07 2.56 -9.33
C LEU A 61 -8.20 1.92 -8.53
N LEU A 62 -8.33 2.27 -7.27
CA LEU A 62 -9.41 1.76 -6.43
C LEU A 62 -10.76 2.30 -6.84
N ALA A 63 -10.83 3.56 -7.26
CA ALA A 63 -12.08 4.17 -7.69
C ALA A 63 -12.58 3.62 -9.02
N GLU A 64 -11.69 3.09 -9.85
CA GLU A 64 -12.03 2.53 -11.16
C GLU A 64 -12.41 1.07 -11.13
N ARG A 65 -12.61 0.49 -9.93
CA ARG A 65 -13.02 -0.91 -9.84
C ARG A 65 -14.35 -1.13 -10.54
N PRO A 66 -14.51 -2.30 -11.17
CA PRO A 66 -15.79 -2.62 -11.81
C PRO A 66 -16.95 -2.58 -10.82
N ALA A 67 -18.15 -2.22 -11.31
CA ALA A 67 -19.33 -2.12 -10.47
C ALA A 67 -19.63 -3.42 -9.72
N ALA A 68 -19.27 -4.56 -10.28
CA ALA A 68 -19.50 -5.86 -9.66
C ALA A 68 -18.83 -6.00 -8.29
N TRP A 69 -17.82 -5.24 -8.02
CA TRP A 69 -17.10 -5.28 -6.75
C TRP A 69 -17.88 -4.65 -5.61
N ARG A 70 -18.91 -3.92 -5.91
CA ARG A 70 -19.63 -3.12 -4.91
C ARG A 70 -20.77 -3.87 -4.24
N ARG A 71 -20.89 -5.10 -4.53
CA ARG A 71 -21.96 -5.88 -3.97
C ARG A 71 -21.73 -6.33 -2.55
#